data_8898454a171bb45e7c1b5397a5b3fde4
#
_entry.id   8898454a171bb45e7c1b5397a5b3fde4
#
_cell.length_a   1.000
_cell.length_b   1.000
_cell.length_c   1.000
_cell.angle_alpha   90.00
_cell.angle_beta   90.00
_cell.angle_gamma   90.00
#
_symmetry.space_group_name_H-M   'P 1'
#
loop_
_entity.id
_entity.type
_entity.pdbx_description
1 polymer ?
#
loop_
_entity_poly.entity_id
_entity_poly.type
_entity_poly.pdbx_seq_one_letter_code
_entity_poly.pdbx_strand_id
1 'polypeptide(L)'
;LTHRPSLIEEGIEILRRSWSGQPVNFSGKRFQVGDLCVTPTPQRAPAVLLGGMAPPAIDRAARIADGFLCTGGIGIDTYCEALERHGRRIEEGSVILGCWAIIAEDPEAEAARVGDHVLYQANEYIKWGAFGPPEETPLFPDAASAIENGLYELWDAEMAVSKLTALMKNYPNIRDIHFWAQFPGESVEAGDRRMRYIADKVLPRLR
;
A
#
# COMPACT_ATOMS: atom_id res chain seq x y z
N LEU A 1 -18.21 5.78 -11.37
CA LEU A 1 -16.94 5.01 -11.31
C LEU A 1 -16.38 4.62 -12.69
N THR A 2 -17.20 4.57 -13.74
CA THR A 2 -16.82 4.15 -15.10
C THR A 2 -15.68 4.94 -15.74
N HIS A 3 -15.40 6.15 -15.28
CA HIS A 3 -14.37 7.02 -15.86
C HIS A 3 -13.03 7.04 -15.10
N ARG A 4 -12.93 6.38 -13.93
CA ARG A 4 -11.68 6.35 -13.14
C ARG A 4 -10.45 5.94 -13.96
N PRO A 5 -10.50 4.87 -14.79
CA PRO A 5 -9.34 4.47 -15.57
C PRO A 5 -8.78 5.60 -16.44
N SER A 6 -9.60 6.19 -17.28
CA SER A 6 -9.15 7.25 -18.20
C SER A 6 -8.75 8.54 -17.48
N LEU A 7 -9.39 8.88 -16.34
CA LEU A 7 -8.96 10.01 -15.51
C LEU A 7 -7.56 9.79 -14.93
N ILE A 8 -7.26 8.57 -14.44
CA ILE A 8 -5.96 8.23 -13.89
C ILE A 8 -4.90 8.26 -15.00
N GLU A 9 -5.15 7.65 -16.15
CA GLU A 9 -4.20 7.55 -17.26
C GLU A 9 -3.85 8.94 -17.81
N GLU A 10 -4.84 9.74 -18.13
CA GLU A 10 -4.61 11.11 -18.61
C GLU A 10 -3.97 12.00 -17.54
N GLY A 11 -4.39 11.86 -16.27
CA GLY A 11 -3.81 12.62 -15.15
C GLY A 11 -2.32 12.32 -14.94
N ILE A 12 -1.91 11.04 -15.02
CA ILE A 12 -0.51 10.65 -14.92
C ILE A 12 0.30 11.24 -16.08
N GLU A 13 -0.25 11.21 -17.30
CA GLU A 13 0.43 11.78 -18.46
C GLU A 13 0.63 13.30 -18.30
N ILE A 14 -0.39 14.02 -17.85
CA ILE A 14 -0.29 15.45 -17.57
C ILE A 14 0.75 15.74 -16.49
N LEU A 15 0.74 14.98 -15.38
CA LEU A 15 1.73 15.13 -14.31
C LEU A 15 3.16 14.92 -14.82
N ARG A 16 3.41 13.84 -15.57
CA ARG A 16 4.74 13.57 -16.11
C ARG A 16 5.22 14.66 -17.06
N ARG A 17 4.33 15.17 -17.91
CA ARG A 17 4.64 16.31 -18.78
C ARG A 17 4.94 17.58 -17.98
N SER A 18 4.19 17.85 -16.91
CA SER A 18 4.36 19.06 -16.10
C SER A 18 5.71 19.09 -15.35
N TRP A 19 6.29 17.93 -15.05
CA TRP A 19 7.59 17.84 -14.39
C TRP A 19 8.78 18.16 -15.33
N SER A 20 8.55 18.29 -16.63
CA SER A 20 9.60 18.66 -17.59
C SER A 20 9.97 20.15 -17.53
N GLY A 21 9.16 20.99 -16.91
CA GLY A 21 9.32 22.45 -16.89
C GLY A 21 8.94 23.14 -18.19
N GLN A 22 8.44 22.38 -19.17
CA GLN A 22 7.95 22.93 -20.43
C GLN A 22 6.43 23.16 -20.33
N PRO A 23 5.87 24.11 -21.09
CA PRO A 23 4.44 24.28 -21.17
C PRO A 23 3.73 23.00 -21.60
N VAL A 24 2.72 22.60 -20.85
CA VAL A 24 1.90 21.41 -21.11
C VAL A 24 0.67 21.82 -21.89
N ASN A 25 0.57 21.29 -23.11
CA ASN A 25 -0.65 21.30 -23.90
C ASN A 25 -1.15 19.85 -24.01
N PHE A 26 -2.35 19.58 -23.51
CA PHE A 26 -2.94 18.25 -23.50
C PHE A 26 -4.41 18.31 -23.87
N SER A 27 -4.82 17.48 -24.80
CA SER A 27 -6.21 17.34 -25.23
C SER A 27 -6.61 15.87 -25.17
N GLY A 28 -7.25 15.48 -24.07
CA GLY A 28 -7.72 14.13 -23.82
C GLY A 28 -9.26 14.04 -23.80
N LYS A 29 -9.75 12.85 -23.46
CA LYS A 29 -11.18 12.61 -23.29
C LYS A 29 -11.73 13.20 -21.98
N ARG A 30 -10.87 13.40 -20.99
CA ARG A 30 -11.22 13.82 -19.62
C ARG A 30 -10.66 15.19 -19.26
N PHE A 31 -9.47 15.49 -19.73
CA PHE A 31 -8.78 16.74 -19.42
C PHE A 31 -8.45 17.51 -20.69
N GLN A 32 -8.60 18.84 -20.58
CA GLN A 32 -8.12 19.81 -21.55
C GLN A 32 -7.18 20.75 -20.81
N VAL A 33 -5.93 20.80 -21.19
CA VAL A 33 -4.91 21.65 -20.55
C VAL A 33 -4.22 22.46 -21.65
N GLY A 34 -4.21 23.79 -21.49
CA GLY A 34 -3.57 24.71 -22.42
C GLY A 34 -2.52 25.55 -21.69
N ASP A 35 -1.30 25.55 -22.22
CA ASP A 35 -0.15 26.38 -21.80
C ASP A 35 0.11 26.37 -20.27
N LEU A 36 -0.14 25.24 -19.61
CA LEU A 36 0.15 25.07 -18.20
C LEU A 36 1.66 24.90 -17.99
N CYS A 37 2.29 25.84 -17.30
CA CYS A 37 3.66 25.71 -16.84
C CYS A 37 3.71 25.56 -15.33
N VAL A 38 4.24 24.43 -14.84
CA VAL A 38 4.35 24.13 -13.41
C VAL A 38 5.76 24.41 -12.93
N THR A 39 5.89 25.28 -11.93
CA THR A 39 7.17 25.66 -11.33
C THR A 39 7.05 25.69 -9.80
N PRO A 40 8.12 25.37 -9.04
CA PRO A 40 9.41 24.85 -9.52
C PRO A 40 9.30 23.40 -10.03
N THR A 41 10.15 23.03 -10.98
CA THR A 41 10.24 21.65 -11.46
C THR A 41 11.07 20.80 -10.51
N PRO A 42 10.71 19.52 -10.29
CA PRO A 42 11.52 18.63 -9.48
C PRO A 42 12.86 18.33 -10.19
N GLN A 43 13.95 18.26 -9.41
CA GLN A 43 15.26 17.86 -9.96
C GLN A 43 15.26 16.42 -10.53
N ARG A 44 14.41 15.56 -9.95
CA ARG A 44 14.14 14.22 -10.43
C ARG A 44 12.63 14.01 -10.43
N ALA A 45 12.10 13.51 -11.52
CA ALA A 45 10.67 13.20 -11.61
C ALA A 45 10.24 12.25 -10.46
N PRO A 46 9.19 12.56 -9.72
CA PRO A 46 8.64 11.67 -8.70
C PRO A 46 8.19 10.34 -9.30
N ALA A 47 8.39 9.24 -8.57
CA ALA A 47 7.85 7.96 -8.97
C ALA A 47 6.32 7.95 -8.80
N VAL A 48 5.62 7.45 -9.81
CA VAL A 48 4.16 7.27 -9.79
C VAL A 48 3.85 5.85 -9.32
N LEU A 49 3.20 5.73 -8.19
CA LEU A 49 2.72 4.45 -7.66
C LEU A 49 1.21 4.38 -7.83
N LEU A 50 0.72 3.25 -8.30
CA LEU A 50 -0.71 2.99 -8.39
C LEU A 50 -1.10 1.82 -7.50
N GLY A 51 -2.22 1.98 -6.78
CA GLY A 51 -2.83 0.92 -6.00
C GLY A 51 -4.11 0.40 -6.65
N GLY A 52 -4.56 -0.74 -6.16
CA GLY A 52 -5.82 -1.35 -6.55
C GLY A 52 -5.83 -2.84 -6.25
N MET A 53 -7.01 -3.40 -5.98
CA MET A 53 -7.19 -4.83 -5.74
C MET A 53 -7.77 -5.58 -6.95
N ALA A 54 -8.48 -4.86 -7.84
CA ALA A 54 -9.07 -5.47 -9.02
C ALA A 54 -8.02 -5.70 -10.12
N PRO A 55 -8.04 -6.87 -10.81
CA PRO A 55 -7.06 -7.20 -11.85
C PRO A 55 -6.84 -6.11 -12.92
N PRO A 56 -7.88 -5.40 -13.42
CA PRO A 56 -7.66 -4.32 -14.38
C PRO A 56 -6.92 -3.09 -13.80
N ALA A 57 -7.02 -2.86 -12.47
CA ALA A 57 -6.29 -1.77 -11.82
C ALA A 57 -4.81 -2.15 -11.62
N ILE A 58 -4.55 -3.42 -11.26
CA ILE A 58 -3.20 -3.99 -11.13
C ILE A 58 -2.50 -4.00 -12.49
N ASP A 59 -3.17 -4.45 -13.54
CA ASP A 59 -2.65 -4.42 -14.91
C ASP A 59 -2.28 -3.00 -15.36
N ARG A 60 -3.11 -2.01 -15.05
CA ARG A 60 -2.81 -0.60 -15.30
C ARG A 60 -1.55 -0.16 -14.56
N ALA A 61 -1.39 -0.52 -13.29
CA ALA A 61 -0.17 -0.20 -12.54
C ALA A 61 1.07 -0.76 -13.24
N ALA A 62 1.03 -2.02 -13.69
CA ALA A 62 2.13 -2.64 -14.43
C ALA A 62 2.41 -1.95 -15.76
N ARG A 63 1.38 -1.44 -16.46
CA ARG A 63 1.52 -0.82 -17.76
C ARG A 63 2.05 0.61 -17.72
N ILE A 64 1.59 1.45 -16.78
CA ILE A 64 1.86 2.91 -16.84
C ILE A 64 2.50 3.49 -15.59
N ALA A 65 2.62 2.74 -14.49
CA ALA A 65 3.21 3.25 -13.25
C ALA A 65 4.67 2.80 -13.08
N ASP A 66 5.38 3.47 -12.17
CA ASP A 66 6.74 3.11 -11.77
C ASP A 66 6.71 2.04 -10.66
N GLY A 67 5.55 1.84 -10.04
CA GLY A 67 5.37 0.78 -9.04
C GLY A 67 3.92 0.58 -8.64
N PHE A 68 3.72 -0.45 -7.83
CA PHE A 68 2.43 -0.91 -7.30
C PHE A 68 2.38 -0.73 -5.79
N LEU A 69 1.34 -0.04 -5.32
CA LEU A 69 1.04 0.08 -3.90
C LEU A 69 0.08 -1.05 -3.52
N CYS A 70 0.62 -2.04 -2.83
CA CYS A 70 -0.07 -3.26 -2.45
C CYS A 70 -0.46 -3.24 -0.98
N THR A 71 -1.61 -3.81 -0.65
CA THR A 71 -2.06 -3.99 0.73
C THR A 71 -2.15 -5.49 1.04
N GLY A 72 -1.51 -5.93 2.12
CA GLY A 72 -1.55 -7.31 2.59
C GLY A 72 -1.02 -8.36 1.60
N GLY A 73 -0.21 -7.97 0.63
CA GLY A 73 0.29 -8.88 -0.40
C GLY A 73 -0.69 -9.16 -1.54
N ILE A 74 -1.91 -8.64 -1.47
CA ILE A 74 -2.95 -8.90 -2.48
C ILE A 74 -2.52 -8.37 -3.85
N GLY A 75 -2.42 -9.27 -4.82
CA GLY A 75 -2.18 -8.92 -6.22
C GLY A 75 -0.72 -8.74 -6.61
N ILE A 76 0.28 -9.08 -5.77
CA ILE A 76 1.70 -9.00 -6.16
C ILE A 76 1.98 -9.93 -7.34
N ASP A 77 1.53 -11.19 -7.28
CA ASP A 77 1.71 -12.15 -8.38
C ASP A 77 1.06 -11.64 -9.67
N THR A 78 -0.19 -11.17 -9.58
CA THR A 78 -0.90 -10.57 -10.71
C THR A 78 -0.15 -9.37 -11.29
N TYR A 79 0.51 -8.55 -10.44
CA TYR A 79 1.33 -7.43 -10.88
C TYR A 79 2.60 -7.88 -11.59
N CYS A 80 3.30 -8.88 -11.05
CA CYS A 80 4.49 -9.45 -11.66
C CYS A 80 4.18 -10.06 -13.04
N GLU A 81 3.13 -10.87 -13.13
CA GLU A 81 2.64 -11.41 -14.42
C GLU A 81 2.25 -10.31 -15.40
N ALA A 82 1.63 -9.22 -14.91
CA ALA A 82 1.25 -8.11 -15.76
C ALA A 82 2.48 -7.33 -16.28
N LEU A 83 3.54 -7.16 -15.48
CA LEU A 83 4.80 -6.58 -15.95
C LEU A 83 5.35 -7.38 -17.14
N GLU A 84 5.42 -8.71 -17.01
CA GLU A 84 5.90 -9.58 -18.09
C GLU A 84 5.02 -9.49 -19.35
N ARG A 85 3.69 -9.50 -19.19
CA ARG A 85 2.76 -9.30 -20.33
C ARG A 85 2.96 -7.98 -21.06
N HIS A 86 3.38 -6.93 -20.34
CA HIS A 86 3.72 -5.62 -20.92
C HIS A 86 5.19 -5.51 -21.36
N GLY A 87 5.95 -6.61 -21.40
CA GLY A 87 7.34 -6.65 -21.84
C GLY A 87 8.31 -5.97 -20.86
N ARG A 88 7.92 -5.83 -19.61
CA ARG A 88 8.76 -5.27 -18.53
C ARG A 88 9.33 -6.40 -17.67
N ARG A 89 10.54 -6.19 -17.17
CA ARG A 89 11.13 -7.11 -16.20
C ARG A 89 10.53 -6.85 -14.81
N ILE A 90 10.46 -7.87 -13.97
CA ILE A 90 9.91 -7.76 -12.61
C ILE A 90 10.65 -6.68 -11.80
N GLU A 91 11.97 -6.58 -11.94
CA GLU A 91 12.80 -5.62 -11.23
C GLU A 91 12.55 -4.14 -11.63
N GLU A 92 11.88 -3.92 -12.77
CA GLU A 92 11.52 -2.58 -13.25
C GLU A 92 10.22 -2.05 -12.62
N GLY A 93 9.47 -2.93 -11.94
CA GLY A 93 8.24 -2.58 -11.28
C GLY A 93 8.35 -2.66 -9.76
N SER A 94 8.57 -1.52 -9.08
CA SER A 94 8.65 -1.50 -7.62
C SER A 94 7.33 -1.90 -6.97
N VAL A 95 7.40 -2.66 -5.86
CA VAL A 95 6.27 -2.91 -4.96
C VAL A 95 6.50 -2.19 -3.64
N ILE A 96 5.52 -1.42 -3.21
CA ILE A 96 5.40 -0.88 -1.86
C ILE A 96 4.31 -1.67 -1.16
N LEU A 97 4.68 -2.44 -0.15
CA LEU A 97 3.77 -3.32 0.56
C LEU A 97 3.29 -2.69 1.87
N GLY A 98 1.99 -2.47 1.99
CA GLY A 98 1.34 -2.23 3.29
C GLY A 98 1.08 -3.56 3.99
N CYS A 99 1.77 -3.81 5.09
CA CYS A 99 1.64 -5.04 5.86
C CYS A 99 0.78 -4.80 7.11
N TRP A 100 -0.23 -5.64 7.29
CA TRP A 100 -1.15 -5.56 8.41
C TRP A 100 -0.71 -6.56 9.48
N ALA A 101 0.24 -6.15 10.32
CA ALA A 101 0.76 -6.96 11.41
C ALA A 101 0.93 -6.11 12.67
N ILE A 102 0.62 -6.72 13.81
CA ILE A 102 0.96 -6.22 15.15
C ILE A 102 2.24 -6.93 15.56
N ILE A 103 3.33 -6.17 15.63
CA ILE A 103 4.67 -6.70 15.92
C ILE A 103 5.11 -6.23 17.30
N ALA A 104 5.26 -7.16 18.24
CA ALA A 104 5.60 -6.89 19.63
C ALA A 104 6.34 -8.05 20.28
N GLU A 105 6.85 -7.87 21.49
CA GLU A 105 7.48 -8.93 22.29
C GLU A 105 6.45 -10.00 22.68
N ASP A 106 5.25 -9.55 23.05
CA ASP A 106 4.07 -10.38 23.28
C ASP A 106 2.94 -9.84 22.37
N PRO A 107 2.81 -10.38 21.14
CA PRO A 107 1.86 -9.84 20.18
C PRO A 107 0.40 -10.05 20.57
N GLU A 108 0.06 -11.11 21.32
CA GLU A 108 -1.29 -11.35 21.84
C GLU A 108 -1.67 -10.32 22.90
N ALA A 109 -0.77 -10.04 23.86
CA ALA A 109 -0.99 -9.01 24.88
C ALA A 109 -1.09 -7.62 24.23
N GLU A 110 -0.26 -7.34 23.22
CA GLU A 110 -0.33 -6.08 22.48
C GLU A 110 -1.63 -5.97 21.68
N ALA A 111 -2.07 -7.04 21.02
CA ALA A 111 -3.35 -7.10 20.31
C ALA A 111 -4.55 -6.86 21.25
N ALA A 112 -4.52 -7.45 22.45
CA ALA A 112 -5.54 -7.20 23.45
C ALA A 112 -5.54 -5.73 23.91
N ARG A 113 -4.37 -5.12 24.05
CA ARG A 113 -4.23 -3.71 24.45
C ARG A 113 -4.75 -2.73 23.39
N VAL A 114 -4.51 -2.99 22.11
CA VAL A 114 -4.93 -2.11 21.00
C VAL A 114 -6.27 -2.50 20.39
N GLY A 115 -6.92 -3.51 20.92
CA GLY A 115 -8.09 -4.15 20.31
C GLY A 115 -9.21 -3.18 19.93
N ASP A 116 -9.59 -2.27 20.82
CA ASP A 116 -10.64 -1.27 20.54
C ASP A 116 -10.26 -0.33 19.39
N HIS A 117 -8.96 0.02 19.27
CA HIS A 117 -8.45 0.87 18.21
C HIS A 117 -8.41 0.14 16.86
N VAL A 118 -8.02 -1.13 16.88
CA VAL A 118 -8.04 -2.02 15.69
C VAL A 118 -9.48 -2.23 15.22
N LEU A 119 -10.40 -2.52 16.13
CA LEU A 119 -11.82 -2.70 15.82
C LEU A 119 -12.43 -1.44 15.19
N TYR A 120 -12.14 -0.28 15.77
CA TYR A 120 -12.59 1.00 15.22
C TYR A 120 -12.09 1.18 13.78
N GLN A 121 -10.77 1.01 13.56
CA GLN A 121 -10.18 1.15 12.23
C GLN A 121 -10.80 0.16 11.23
N ALA A 122 -10.91 -1.12 11.60
CA ALA A 122 -11.48 -2.17 10.76
C ALA A 122 -12.90 -1.81 10.29
N ASN A 123 -13.74 -1.42 11.24
CA ASN A 123 -15.13 -1.09 10.98
C ASN A 123 -15.30 0.18 10.15
N GLU A 124 -14.43 1.18 10.33
CA GLU A 124 -14.42 2.35 9.44
C GLU A 124 -14.04 1.99 8.00
N TYR A 125 -13.05 1.11 7.79
CA TYR A 125 -12.70 0.61 6.45
C TYR A 125 -13.85 -0.15 5.79
N ILE A 126 -14.61 -0.96 6.56
CA ILE A 126 -15.81 -1.63 6.05
C ILE A 126 -16.85 -0.60 5.61
N LYS A 127 -17.15 0.40 6.44
CA LYS A 127 -18.10 1.48 6.11
C LYS A 127 -17.70 2.26 4.86
N TRP A 128 -16.40 2.39 4.58
CA TRP A 128 -15.90 3.04 3.36
C TRP A 128 -15.86 2.13 2.14
N GLY A 129 -16.25 0.87 2.29
CA GLY A 129 -16.27 -0.10 1.19
C GLY A 129 -14.90 -0.63 0.79
N ALA A 130 -13.92 -0.64 1.72
CA ALA A 130 -12.59 -1.14 1.44
C ALA A 130 -12.54 -2.66 1.22
N PHE A 131 -13.47 -3.39 1.84
CA PHE A 131 -13.56 -4.86 1.77
C PHE A 131 -14.76 -5.36 0.94
N GLY A 132 -15.45 -4.47 0.24
CA GLY A 132 -16.64 -4.77 -0.55
C GLY A 132 -17.75 -3.75 -0.30
N PRO A 133 -18.95 -3.97 -0.88
CA PRO A 133 -20.10 -3.13 -0.61
C PRO A 133 -20.42 -3.10 0.89
N PRO A 134 -20.53 -1.91 1.52
CA PRO A 134 -20.76 -1.82 2.97
C PRO A 134 -22.03 -2.54 3.42
N GLU A 135 -23.06 -2.55 2.58
CA GLU A 135 -24.34 -3.22 2.82
C GLU A 135 -24.25 -4.76 2.82
N GLU A 136 -23.20 -5.31 2.22
CA GLU A 136 -22.95 -6.76 2.12
C GLU A 136 -21.85 -7.22 3.08
N THR A 137 -21.10 -6.28 3.70
CA THR A 137 -19.97 -6.58 4.57
C THR A 137 -20.32 -6.27 6.02
N PRO A 138 -20.57 -7.27 6.87
CA PRO A 138 -20.90 -7.05 8.27
C PRO A 138 -19.71 -6.43 9.03
N LEU A 139 -20.03 -5.57 9.98
CA LEU A 139 -19.03 -5.04 10.91
C LEU A 139 -18.55 -6.16 11.85
N PHE A 140 -17.28 -6.10 12.23
CA PHE A 140 -16.76 -6.96 13.28
C PHE A 140 -17.42 -6.60 14.63
N PRO A 141 -17.88 -7.58 15.40
CA PRO A 141 -18.50 -7.32 16.70
C PRO A 141 -17.46 -6.95 17.78
N ASP A 142 -16.24 -7.44 17.65
CA ASP A 142 -15.12 -7.24 18.57
C ASP A 142 -13.76 -7.38 17.88
N ALA A 143 -12.71 -7.00 18.58
CA ALA A 143 -11.34 -7.04 18.06
C ALA A 143 -10.84 -8.47 17.79
N ALA A 144 -11.25 -9.43 18.61
CA ALA A 144 -10.85 -10.83 18.44
C ALA A 144 -11.36 -11.36 17.10
N SER A 145 -12.62 -11.10 16.78
CA SER A 145 -13.22 -11.47 15.49
C SER A 145 -12.48 -10.84 14.30
N ALA A 146 -12.03 -9.58 14.41
CA ALA A 146 -11.27 -8.92 13.35
C ALA A 146 -9.89 -9.59 13.13
N ILE A 147 -9.21 -9.96 14.21
CA ILE A 147 -7.90 -10.64 14.17
C ILE A 147 -8.05 -12.08 13.67
N GLU A 148 -9.01 -12.84 14.19
CA GLU A 148 -9.29 -14.23 13.77
C GLU A 148 -9.66 -14.33 12.28
N ASN A 149 -10.29 -13.31 11.72
CA ASN A 149 -10.56 -13.20 10.28
C ASN A 149 -9.34 -12.73 9.46
N GLY A 150 -8.17 -12.64 10.07
CA GLY A 150 -6.91 -12.37 9.39
C GLY A 150 -6.69 -10.91 8.99
N LEU A 151 -7.42 -9.97 9.60
CA LEU A 151 -7.22 -8.55 9.31
C LEU A 151 -5.82 -8.09 9.74
N TYR A 152 -5.34 -8.56 10.90
CA TYR A 152 -3.99 -8.34 11.39
C TYR A 152 -3.33 -9.65 11.78
N GLU A 153 -2.10 -9.84 11.32
CA GLU A 153 -1.26 -10.93 11.80
C GLU A 153 -0.54 -10.51 13.08
N LEU A 154 -0.33 -11.45 13.99
CA LEU A 154 0.36 -11.24 15.26
C LEU A 154 1.77 -11.83 15.15
N TRP A 155 2.79 -11.01 15.24
CA TRP A 155 4.18 -11.44 15.08
C TRP A 155 5.05 -11.02 16.25
N ASP A 156 5.81 -11.96 16.80
CA ASP A 156 7.03 -11.65 17.55
C ASP A 156 8.20 -11.34 16.60
N ALA A 157 9.38 -11.05 17.14
CA ALA A 157 10.54 -10.73 16.33
C ALA A 157 11.01 -11.89 15.44
N GLU A 158 10.93 -13.14 15.91
CA GLU A 158 11.35 -14.32 15.16
C GLU A 158 10.43 -14.55 13.95
N MET A 159 9.14 -14.49 14.19
CA MET A 159 8.13 -14.63 13.14
C MET A 159 8.23 -13.49 12.13
N ALA A 160 8.39 -12.25 12.59
CA ALA A 160 8.55 -11.09 11.72
C ALA A 160 9.77 -11.24 10.80
N VAL A 161 10.93 -11.60 11.33
CA VAL A 161 12.16 -11.83 10.55
C VAL A 161 11.94 -12.95 9.53
N SER A 162 11.37 -14.09 9.96
CA SER A 162 11.12 -15.22 9.08
C SER A 162 10.19 -14.85 7.91
N LYS A 163 9.04 -14.23 8.20
CA LYS A 163 8.05 -13.85 7.18
C LYS A 163 8.58 -12.79 6.23
N LEU A 164 9.24 -11.75 6.75
CA LEU A 164 9.78 -10.67 5.94
C LEU A 164 10.93 -11.16 5.04
N THR A 165 11.80 -12.02 5.56
CA THR A 165 12.88 -12.63 4.76
C THR A 165 12.31 -13.48 3.61
N ALA A 166 11.30 -14.31 3.89
CA ALA A 166 10.64 -15.12 2.87
C ALA A 166 9.96 -14.26 1.81
N LEU A 167 9.29 -13.18 2.24
CA LEU A 167 8.61 -12.24 1.36
C LEU A 167 9.58 -11.54 0.41
N MET A 168 10.67 -10.98 0.95
CA MET A 168 11.70 -10.30 0.15
C MET A 168 12.43 -11.25 -0.81
N LYS A 169 12.58 -12.53 -0.42
CA LYS A 169 13.16 -13.54 -1.29
C LYS A 169 12.24 -13.92 -2.44
N ASN A 170 10.94 -14.05 -2.17
CA ASN A 170 9.95 -14.43 -3.18
C ASN A 170 9.64 -13.28 -4.15
N TYR A 171 9.71 -12.04 -3.67
CA TYR A 171 9.39 -10.85 -4.46
C TYR A 171 10.55 -9.83 -4.40
N PRO A 172 11.58 -10.03 -5.24
CA PRO A 172 12.78 -9.18 -5.21
C PRO A 172 12.53 -7.72 -5.61
N ASN A 173 11.36 -7.43 -6.16
CA ASN A 173 10.91 -6.09 -6.51
C ASN A 173 10.17 -5.36 -5.37
N ILE A 174 10.01 -5.97 -4.20
CA ILE A 174 9.56 -5.26 -3.00
C ILE A 174 10.67 -4.29 -2.58
N ARG A 175 10.38 -2.99 -2.67
CA ARG A 175 11.29 -1.92 -2.30
C ARG A 175 11.10 -1.48 -0.86
N ASP A 176 9.86 -1.32 -0.44
CA ASP A 176 9.51 -0.85 0.90
C ASP A 176 8.38 -1.69 1.49
N ILE A 177 8.43 -1.92 2.81
CA ILE A 177 7.37 -2.56 3.58
C ILE A 177 6.92 -1.58 4.67
N HIS A 178 5.64 -1.24 4.68
CA HIS A 178 5.03 -0.31 5.61
C HIS A 178 4.17 -1.04 6.62
N PHE A 179 4.33 -0.69 7.89
CA PHE A 179 3.50 -1.16 9.00
C PHE A 179 2.72 -0.02 9.63
N TRP A 180 1.58 -0.34 10.19
CA TRP A 180 0.85 0.60 11.03
C TRP A 180 1.59 0.80 12.35
N ALA A 181 2.17 1.98 12.54
CA ALA A 181 2.90 2.31 13.76
C ALA A 181 1.97 2.67 14.91
N GLN A 182 0.85 3.35 14.60
CA GLN A 182 -0.11 3.84 15.57
C GLN A 182 -1.53 3.60 15.05
N PHE A 183 -2.41 3.12 15.92
CA PHE A 183 -3.83 2.94 15.61
C PHE A 183 -4.64 4.20 15.97
N PRO A 184 -5.80 4.45 15.31
CA PRO A 184 -6.66 5.58 15.61
C PRO A 184 -7.06 5.64 17.09
N GLY A 185 -6.78 6.75 17.77
CA GLY A 185 -7.08 6.94 19.19
C GLY A 185 -6.06 6.37 20.17
N GLU A 186 -5.05 5.66 19.69
CA GLU A 186 -3.94 5.18 20.51
C GLU A 186 -2.95 6.31 20.83
N SER A 187 -2.26 6.24 21.99
CA SER A 187 -1.23 7.21 22.33
C SER A 187 -0.02 7.12 21.40
N VAL A 188 0.64 8.26 21.17
CA VAL A 188 1.87 8.34 20.36
C VAL A 188 2.98 7.48 20.95
N GLU A 189 3.11 7.47 22.31
CA GLU A 189 4.12 6.70 23.02
C GLU A 189 3.97 5.20 22.83
N ALA A 190 2.73 4.71 22.66
CA ALA A 190 2.48 3.30 22.40
C ALA A 190 2.90 2.91 20.97
N GLY A 191 2.60 3.75 19.99
CA GLY A 191 3.08 3.58 18.63
C GLY A 191 4.62 3.63 18.55
N ASP A 192 5.24 4.58 19.24
CA ASP A 192 6.70 4.72 19.32
C ASP A 192 7.37 3.47 19.92
N ARG A 193 6.79 2.86 20.95
CA ARG A 193 7.31 1.60 21.53
C ARG A 193 7.32 0.47 20.48
N ARG A 194 6.27 0.30 19.71
CA ARG A 194 6.23 -0.72 18.62
C ARG A 194 7.27 -0.43 17.55
N MET A 195 7.40 0.82 17.10
CA MET A 195 8.42 1.20 16.13
C MET A 195 9.83 0.90 16.64
N ARG A 196 10.14 1.22 17.90
CA ARG A 196 11.43 0.90 18.52
C ARG A 196 11.68 -0.59 18.62
N TYR A 197 10.65 -1.36 19.00
CA TYR A 197 10.79 -2.83 19.04
C TYR A 197 11.15 -3.40 17.67
N ILE A 198 10.48 -2.94 16.58
CA ILE A 198 10.81 -3.35 15.22
C ILE A 198 12.25 -2.92 14.86
N ALA A 199 12.61 -1.69 15.14
CA ALA A 199 13.93 -1.14 14.83
C ALA A 199 15.06 -1.91 15.54
N ASP A 200 14.86 -2.30 16.79
CA ASP A 200 15.89 -2.92 17.63
C ASP A 200 15.96 -4.45 17.46
N LYS A 201 14.82 -5.12 17.24
CA LYS A 201 14.71 -6.58 17.27
C LYS A 201 14.51 -7.24 15.92
N VAL A 202 13.94 -6.52 14.93
CA VAL A 202 13.63 -7.07 13.62
C VAL A 202 14.61 -6.57 12.55
N LEU A 203 14.72 -5.25 12.37
CA LEU A 203 15.50 -4.66 11.27
C LEU A 203 16.97 -5.12 11.21
N PRO A 204 17.72 -5.24 12.33
CA PRO A 204 19.13 -5.67 12.27
C PRO A 204 19.32 -7.09 11.73
N ARG A 205 18.25 -7.89 11.74
CA ARG A 205 18.26 -9.31 11.35
C ARG A 205 17.79 -9.56 9.92
N LEU A 206 17.32 -8.52 9.23
CA LEU A 206 16.86 -8.57 7.82
C LEU A 206 17.98 -8.25 6.81
N ARG A 207 19.24 -8.21 7.24
CA ARG A 207 20.42 -7.89 6.39
C ARG A 207 21.01 -9.12 5.75
#